data_e8ae358831dd1eba3b95d5b0f33db725
#
_entry.id   e8ae358831dd1eba3b95d5b0f33db725
#
_cell.length_a   1.000
_cell.length_b   1.000
_cell.length_c   1.000
_cell.angle_alpha   90.00
_cell.angle_beta   90.00
_cell.angle_gamma   90.00
#
_symmetry.space_group_name_H-M   'P 1'
#
loop_
_entity.id
_entity.type
_entity.pdbx_description
1 polymer ?
#
loop_
_entity_poly.entity_id
_entity_poly.type
_entity_poly.pdbx_seq_one_letter_code
_entity_poly.pdbx_strand_id
1 'polypeptide(L)'
;MSGQTAKTKLRDRILLVMKNHISSDEMNVLEQVLTKELSGVNVEDITTLPAELRDSVDEQNRMIVEAFKYKKRTLKERTKENYLNAVYRLVTLTGKVLTQIDELDVYNYLQWYERKNMSVNGKKNQNTTINNERLYLSAFFSWMRKDKFRVDNPVESVEKRKTAKKPIDYFRQDEMAKLKDACTTERERAIIEVLRSTGARVGEIEGITRDMVDWQTGDIMIQGEKGDRYRTIYLDTDARYYLKKYLDTRSDRSPFLFVSNRGSHNALKKTGIRSALKRIAKISGVKCRVYPHKLRKTLGMNLKNKGVDIGIIQEVLGHSNPAVTAAYYAQSTPDTLRRIRETYAA
;
A
#
# COMPACT_ATOMS: atom_id res chain seq x y z
N MET A 1 -7.61 -19.07 -2.41
CA MET A 1 -8.49 -18.15 -1.65
C MET A 1 -8.78 -18.82 -0.32
N SER A 2 -8.26 -18.32 0.81
CA SER A 2 -8.67 -18.81 2.11
C SER A 2 -10.05 -18.24 2.40
N GLY A 3 -11.10 -19.05 2.20
CA GLY A 3 -12.46 -18.70 2.58
C GLY A 3 -12.50 -18.40 4.07
N GLN A 4 -13.18 -17.32 4.46
CA GLN A 4 -13.52 -17.11 5.86
C GLN A 4 -14.27 -18.35 6.34
N THR A 5 -13.81 -18.95 7.46
CA THR A 5 -14.48 -20.12 8.03
C THR A 5 -15.89 -19.74 8.49
N ALA A 6 -16.83 -20.70 8.48
CA ALA A 6 -18.18 -20.50 9.01
C ALA A 6 -18.17 -19.89 10.43
N LYS A 7 -17.19 -20.25 11.26
CA LYS A 7 -16.94 -19.66 12.57
C LYS A 7 -16.71 -18.15 12.52
N THR A 8 -15.86 -17.69 11.63
CA THR A 8 -15.55 -16.25 11.49
C THR A 8 -16.79 -15.48 11.02
N LYS A 9 -17.57 -16.05 10.10
CA LYS A 9 -18.82 -15.45 9.64
C LYS A 9 -19.85 -15.32 10.77
N LEU A 10 -20.01 -16.40 11.56
CA LEU A 10 -20.94 -16.40 12.70
C LEU A 10 -20.54 -15.36 13.75
N ARG A 11 -19.27 -15.34 14.14
CA ARG A 11 -18.74 -14.36 15.10
C ARG A 11 -19.00 -12.93 14.62
N ASP A 12 -18.63 -12.62 13.39
CA ASP A 12 -18.73 -11.27 12.83
C ASP A 12 -20.21 -10.82 12.73
N ARG A 13 -21.16 -11.74 12.45
CA ARG A 13 -22.60 -11.45 12.47
C ARG A 13 -23.12 -11.15 13.88
N ILE A 14 -22.73 -11.95 14.86
CA ILE A 14 -23.15 -11.73 16.27
C ILE A 14 -22.64 -10.36 16.74
N LEU A 15 -21.37 -10.05 16.51
CA LEU A 15 -20.80 -8.76 16.89
C LEU A 15 -21.49 -7.57 16.20
N LEU A 16 -21.91 -7.74 14.95
CA LEU A 16 -22.66 -6.70 14.23
C LEU A 16 -24.02 -6.46 14.85
N VAL A 17 -24.78 -7.52 15.14
CA VAL A 17 -26.13 -7.42 15.74
C VAL A 17 -26.05 -6.80 17.14
N MET A 18 -25.09 -7.24 17.96
CA MET A 18 -24.96 -6.79 19.36
C MET A 18 -24.47 -5.35 19.49
N LYS A 19 -23.88 -4.80 18.46
CA LYS A 19 -23.26 -3.46 18.46
C LYS A 19 -24.18 -2.32 18.92
N ASN A 20 -25.47 -2.41 18.62
CA ASN A 20 -26.45 -1.40 18.96
C ASN A 20 -27.10 -1.65 20.35
N HIS A 21 -26.74 -2.76 21.00
CA HIS A 21 -27.41 -3.20 22.25
C HIS A 21 -26.48 -3.20 23.46
N ILE A 22 -25.15 -3.13 23.26
CA ILE A 22 -24.16 -3.19 24.33
C ILE A 22 -23.09 -2.10 24.17
N SER A 23 -22.44 -1.75 25.27
CA SER A 23 -21.35 -0.77 25.32
C SER A 23 -20.09 -1.26 24.59
N SER A 24 -19.15 -0.36 24.35
CA SER A 24 -17.87 -0.70 23.69
C SER A 24 -17.03 -1.69 24.51
N ASP A 25 -17.07 -1.61 25.83
CA ASP A 25 -16.31 -2.52 26.70
C ASP A 25 -16.93 -3.91 26.73
N GLU A 26 -18.26 -3.98 26.82
CA GLU A 26 -19.01 -5.25 26.72
C GLU A 26 -18.82 -5.90 25.33
N MET A 27 -18.71 -5.11 24.26
CA MET A 27 -18.43 -5.60 22.94
C MET A 27 -17.04 -6.28 22.85
N ASN A 28 -16.02 -5.71 23.50
CA ASN A 28 -14.69 -6.30 23.57
C ASN A 28 -14.71 -7.64 24.33
N VAL A 29 -15.46 -7.69 25.43
CA VAL A 29 -15.64 -8.93 26.21
C VAL A 29 -16.36 -9.98 25.35
N LEU A 30 -17.45 -9.61 24.69
CA LEU A 30 -18.20 -10.51 23.81
C LEU A 30 -17.33 -11.06 22.68
N GLU A 31 -16.49 -10.23 22.05
CA GLU A 31 -15.57 -10.69 20.99
C GLU A 31 -14.54 -11.69 21.52
N GLN A 32 -13.99 -11.46 22.70
CA GLN A 32 -13.04 -12.41 23.33
C GLN A 32 -13.73 -13.75 23.67
N VAL A 33 -14.92 -13.69 24.26
CA VAL A 33 -15.69 -14.88 24.59
C VAL A 33 -16.02 -15.67 23.33
N LEU A 34 -16.59 -15.02 22.30
CA LEU A 34 -16.90 -15.69 21.03
C LEU A 34 -15.67 -16.31 20.38
N THR A 35 -14.54 -15.64 20.42
CA THR A 35 -13.29 -16.15 19.85
C THR A 35 -12.84 -17.40 20.58
N LYS A 36 -12.90 -17.38 21.93
CA LYS A 36 -12.53 -18.52 22.78
C LYS A 36 -13.49 -19.69 22.60
N GLU A 37 -14.77 -19.47 22.75
CA GLU A 37 -15.79 -20.52 22.68
C GLU A 37 -15.88 -21.16 21.30
N LEU A 38 -15.80 -20.36 20.22
CA LEU A 38 -15.83 -20.89 18.85
C LEU A 38 -14.51 -21.61 18.47
N SER A 39 -13.43 -21.46 19.22
CA SER A 39 -12.15 -22.13 18.89
C SER A 39 -12.26 -23.65 19.01
N GLY A 40 -13.01 -24.14 19.98
CA GLY A 40 -13.19 -25.58 20.28
C GLY A 40 -14.37 -26.26 19.57
N VAL A 41 -15.17 -25.51 18.79
CA VAL A 41 -16.40 -26.03 18.16
C VAL A 41 -16.25 -26.14 16.65
N ASN A 42 -16.79 -27.17 16.04
CA ASN A 42 -16.92 -27.22 14.57
C ASN A 42 -18.22 -26.51 14.19
N VAL A 43 -18.14 -25.39 13.44
CA VAL A 43 -19.31 -24.63 12.96
C VAL A 43 -19.50 -24.95 11.48
N GLU A 44 -20.59 -25.63 11.16
CA GLU A 44 -21.04 -25.83 9.80
C GLU A 44 -22.06 -24.73 9.44
N ASP A 45 -22.04 -24.33 8.19
CA ASP A 45 -22.89 -23.24 7.67
C ASP A 45 -24.31 -23.78 7.38
N ILE A 46 -25.01 -24.25 8.44
CA ILE A 46 -26.41 -24.70 8.36
C ILE A 46 -27.29 -23.46 8.50
N THR A 47 -27.74 -22.90 7.40
CA THR A 47 -28.67 -21.77 7.43
C THR A 47 -30.09 -22.24 7.61
N THR A 48 -30.80 -21.61 8.55
CA THR A 48 -32.25 -21.74 8.78
C THR A 48 -33.11 -21.05 7.73
N LEU A 49 -32.51 -20.27 6.82
CA LEU A 49 -33.19 -19.75 5.61
C LEU A 49 -33.34 -20.88 4.61
N PRO A 50 -34.50 -20.97 3.94
CA PRO A 50 -34.66 -21.90 2.83
C PRO A 50 -33.50 -21.77 1.84
N ALA A 51 -32.92 -22.88 1.39
CA ALA A 51 -31.77 -22.90 0.50
C ALA A 51 -32.00 -22.02 -0.73
N GLU A 52 -33.18 -21.97 -1.26
CA GLU A 52 -33.62 -21.17 -2.40
C GLU A 52 -33.45 -19.67 -2.18
N LEU A 53 -33.71 -19.13 -0.97
CA LEU A 53 -33.53 -17.70 -0.67
C LEU A 53 -32.07 -17.32 -0.47
N ARG A 54 -31.27 -18.21 0.08
CA ARG A 54 -29.82 -18.02 0.25
C ARG A 54 -29.10 -18.10 -1.08
N ASP A 55 -29.40 -19.09 -1.85
CA ASP A 55 -28.81 -19.30 -3.18
C ASP A 55 -29.16 -18.14 -4.12
N SER A 56 -30.34 -17.53 -3.96
CA SER A 56 -30.75 -16.36 -4.74
C SER A 56 -29.94 -15.10 -4.40
N VAL A 57 -29.60 -14.84 -3.13
CA VAL A 57 -28.77 -13.68 -2.72
C VAL A 57 -27.34 -13.85 -3.20
N ASP A 58 -26.75 -15.02 -2.96
CA ASP A 58 -25.38 -15.32 -3.39
C ASP A 58 -25.25 -15.32 -4.90
N GLU A 59 -26.25 -15.88 -5.61
CA GLU A 59 -26.33 -15.90 -7.07
C GLU A 59 -26.43 -14.50 -7.66
N GLN A 60 -27.33 -13.65 -7.14
CA GLN A 60 -27.47 -12.26 -7.61
C GLN A 60 -26.19 -11.46 -7.38
N ASN A 61 -25.56 -11.59 -6.22
CA ASN A 61 -24.29 -10.94 -5.92
C ASN A 61 -23.17 -11.45 -6.83
N ARG A 62 -23.14 -12.76 -7.12
CA ARG A 62 -22.18 -13.37 -8.05
C ARG A 62 -22.34 -12.81 -9.46
N MET A 63 -23.55 -12.71 -9.97
CA MET A 63 -23.81 -12.13 -11.30
C MET A 63 -23.32 -10.67 -11.39
N ILE A 64 -23.59 -9.85 -10.40
CA ILE A 64 -23.13 -8.45 -10.36
C ILE A 64 -21.60 -8.39 -10.33
N VAL A 65 -20.95 -9.22 -9.51
CA VAL A 65 -19.48 -9.27 -9.42
C VAL A 65 -18.84 -9.73 -10.73
N GLU A 66 -19.39 -10.73 -11.39
CA GLU A 66 -18.88 -11.20 -12.70
C GLU A 66 -19.07 -10.13 -13.78
N ALA A 67 -20.22 -9.45 -13.81
CA ALA A 67 -20.43 -8.30 -14.69
C ALA A 67 -19.40 -7.18 -14.46
N PHE A 68 -19.08 -6.88 -13.18
CA PHE A 68 -18.02 -5.94 -12.84
C PHE A 68 -16.65 -6.36 -13.37
N LYS A 69 -16.26 -7.62 -13.13
CA LYS A 69 -14.99 -8.17 -13.61
C LYS A 69 -14.87 -8.06 -15.12
N TYR A 70 -15.93 -8.42 -15.84
CA TYR A 70 -15.98 -8.35 -17.29
C TYR A 70 -15.88 -6.90 -17.80
N LYS A 71 -16.70 -5.98 -17.28
CA LYS A 71 -16.73 -4.59 -17.74
C LYS A 71 -15.50 -3.78 -17.31
N LYS A 72 -14.85 -4.15 -16.22
CA LYS A 72 -13.62 -3.53 -15.70
C LYS A 72 -12.36 -4.33 -15.99
N ARG A 73 -12.35 -5.10 -17.09
CA ARG A 73 -11.19 -5.92 -17.51
C ARG A 73 -9.89 -5.11 -17.73
N THR A 74 -10.01 -3.82 -18.07
CA THR A 74 -8.85 -2.93 -18.26
C THR A 74 -8.22 -2.41 -16.96
N LEU A 75 -8.90 -2.57 -15.81
CA LEU A 75 -8.32 -2.23 -14.52
C LEU A 75 -7.18 -3.20 -14.17
N LYS A 76 -6.12 -2.65 -13.56
CA LYS A 76 -5.04 -3.47 -12.98
C LYS A 76 -5.62 -4.48 -11.99
N GLU A 77 -5.16 -5.73 -12.04
CA GLU A 77 -5.68 -6.83 -11.23
C GLU A 77 -5.73 -6.48 -9.76
N ARG A 78 -4.64 -5.90 -9.22
CA ARG A 78 -4.60 -5.45 -7.82
C ARG A 78 -5.67 -4.42 -7.46
N THR A 79 -6.07 -3.57 -8.39
CA THR A 79 -7.15 -2.59 -8.17
C THR A 79 -8.50 -3.28 -8.11
N LYS A 80 -8.76 -4.23 -9.02
CA LYS A 80 -9.97 -5.05 -9.00
C LYS A 80 -10.08 -5.85 -7.71
N GLU A 81 -8.99 -6.49 -7.29
CA GLU A 81 -8.93 -7.22 -6.02
C GLU A 81 -9.30 -6.34 -4.82
N ASN A 82 -8.77 -5.11 -4.75
CA ASN A 82 -9.10 -4.21 -3.65
C ASN A 82 -10.59 -3.87 -3.62
N TYR A 83 -11.20 -3.56 -4.78
CA TYR A 83 -12.62 -3.27 -4.87
C TYR A 83 -13.46 -4.49 -4.47
N LEU A 84 -13.17 -5.64 -5.06
CA LEU A 84 -13.91 -6.87 -4.79
C LEU A 84 -13.76 -7.34 -3.34
N ASN A 85 -12.57 -7.21 -2.75
CA ASN A 85 -12.35 -7.55 -1.36
C ASN A 85 -13.16 -6.65 -0.41
N ALA A 86 -13.34 -5.36 -0.72
CA ALA A 86 -14.20 -4.47 0.05
C ALA A 86 -15.67 -4.89 -0.08
N VAL A 87 -16.12 -5.17 -1.30
CA VAL A 87 -17.49 -5.64 -1.59
C VAL A 87 -17.78 -6.97 -0.90
N TYR A 88 -16.89 -7.96 -1.00
CA TYR A 88 -17.08 -9.26 -0.35
C TYR A 88 -17.18 -9.14 1.17
N ARG A 89 -16.36 -8.29 1.80
CA ARG A 89 -16.48 -8.03 3.24
C ARG A 89 -17.82 -7.40 3.61
N LEU A 90 -18.28 -6.43 2.83
CA LEU A 90 -19.57 -5.77 3.05
C LEU A 90 -20.73 -6.77 2.93
N VAL A 91 -20.79 -7.53 1.84
CA VAL A 91 -21.84 -8.54 1.61
C VAL A 91 -21.81 -9.64 2.67
N THR A 92 -20.63 -10.13 3.03
CA THR A 92 -20.48 -11.13 4.10
C THR A 92 -21.01 -10.62 5.44
N LEU A 93 -20.79 -9.35 5.74
CA LEU A 93 -21.23 -8.76 7.01
C LEU A 93 -22.75 -8.47 7.04
N THR A 94 -23.32 -7.98 5.93
CA THR A 94 -24.73 -7.58 5.87
C THR A 94 -25.66 -8.73 5.50
N GLY A 95 -25.20 -9.73 4.74
CA GLY A 95 -26.01 -10.80 4.18
C GLY A 95 -27.05 -10.32 3.16
N LYS A 96 -26.92 -9.09 2.64
CA LYS A 96 -27.86 -8.47 1.71
C LYS A 96 -27.40 -8.60 0.26
N VAL A 97 -28.35 -8.50 -0.67
CA VAL A 97 -28.05 -8.31 -2.10
C VAL A 97 -27.45 -6.91 -2.30
N LEU A 98 -26.46 -6.78 -3.16
CA LEU A 98 -25.77 -5.51 -3.44
C LEU A 98 -26.69 -4.38 -3.89
N THR A 99 -27.82 -4.70 -4.51
CA THR A 99 -28.86 -3.74 -4.89
C THR A 99 -29.64 -3.19 -3.71
N GLN A 100 -29.67 -3.90 -2.58
CA GLN A 100 -30.41 -3.56 -1.36
C GLN A 100 -29.54 -2.94 -0.25
N ILE A 101 -28.22 -2.84 -0.48
CA ILE A 101 -27.31 -2.18 0.45
C ILE A 101 -27.67 -0.69 0.55
N ASP A 102 -27.92 -0.20 1.74
CA ASP A 102 -28.23 1.20 2.01
C ASP A 102 -27.05 1.93 2.68
N GLU A 103 -27.24 3.23 2.96
CA GLU A 103 -26.24 4.07 3.62
C GLU A 103 -25.89 3.57 5.01
N LEU A 104 -26.90 3.11 5.78
CA LEU A 104 -26.71 2.63 7.14
C LEU A 104 -25.87 1.34 7.17
N ASP A 105 -26.08 0.45 6.20
CA ASP A 105 -25.24 -0.74 6.02
C ASP A 105 -23.76 -0.37 5.80
N VAL A 106 -23.50 0.60 4.94
CA VAL A 106 -22.14 1.07 4.65
C VAL A 106 -21.53 1.73 5.90
N TYR A 107 -22.30 2.56 6.60
CA TYR A 107 -21.87 3.21 7.83
C TYR A 107 -21.48 2.17 8.90
N ASN A 108 -22.34 1.20 9.16
CA ASN A 108 -22.11 0.13 10.12
C ASN A 108 -20.91 -0.74 9.72
N TYR A 109 -20.80 -1.05 8.44
CA TYR A 109 -19.63 -1.77 7.90
C TYR A 109 -18.31 -1.04 8.16
N LEU A 110 -18.23 0.27 7.89
CA LEU A 110 -17.00 1.05 8.09
C LEU A 110 -16.67 1.20 9.59
N GLN A 111 -17.65 1.24 10.45
CA GLN A 111 -17.48 1.20 11.90
C GLN A 111 -16.88 -0.14 12.37
N TRP A 112 -17.40 -1.26 11.85
CA TRP A 112 -16.83 -2.59 12.09
C TRP A 112 -15.41 -2.68 11.53
N TYR A 113 -15.21 -2.20 10.31
CA TYR A 113 -13.89 -2.24 9.64
C TYR A 113 -12.82 -1.46 10.42
N GLU A 114 -13.18 -0.39 11.11
CA GLU A 114 -12.28 0.33 12.02
C GLU A 114 -11.71 -0.59 13.10
N ARG A 115 -12.54 -1.43 13.68
CA ARG A 115 -12.21 -2.28 14.83
C ARG A 115 -11.74 -3.68 14.44
N LYS A 116 -11.87 -4.07 13.18
CA LYS A 116 -11.62 -5.42 12.67
C LYS A 116 -10.30 -6.06 13.15
N ASN A 117 -9.26 -5.29 13.36
CA ASN A 117 -7.94 -5.81 13.74
C ASN A 117 -7.65 -5.69 15.24
N MET A 118 -8.59 -5.22 16.05
CA MET A 118 -8.38 -5.02 17.48
C MET A 118 -8.13 -6.34 18.21
N SER A 119 -8.89 -7.39 17.88
CA SER A 119 -8.72 -8.72 18.47
C SER A 119 -7.41 -9.41 18.09
N VAL A 120 -6.85 -9.07 16.92
CA VAL A 120 -5.64 -9.73 16.40
C VAL A 120 -4.35 -9.02 16.85
N ASN A 121 -4.34 -7.70 16.86
CA ASN A 121 -3.13 -6.90 17.10
C ASN A 121 -3.33 -5.70 18.05
N GLY A 122 -4.48 -5.61 18.72
CA GLY A 122 -4.82 -4.54 19.68
C GLY A 122 -4.93 -3.13 19.07
N LYS A 123 -5.00 -2.99 17.74
CA LYS A 123 -4.98 -1.69 17.06
C LYS A 123 -6.16 -1.53 16.11
N LYS A 124 -6.78 -0.36 16.18
CA LYS A 124 -7.78 0.07 15.20
C LYS A 124 -7.14 0.38 13.85
N ASN A 125 -7.91 0.20 12.77
CA ASN A 125 -7.51 0.70 11.47
C ASN A 125 -7.41 2.23 11.47
N GLN A 126 -6.39 2.77 10.83
CA GLN A 126 -6.21 4.22 10.71
C GLN A 126 -7.26 4.82 9.76
N ASN A 127 -7.63 6.09 9.98
CA ASN A 127 -8.58 6.81 9.13
C ASN A 127 -8.23 6.77 7.63
N THR A 128 -6.94 6.77 7.27
CA THR A 128 -6.49 6.59 5.88
C THR A 128 -6.89 5.23 5.30
N THR A 129 -6.81 4.16 6.11
CA THR A 129 -7.21 2.81 5.69
C THR A 129 -8.72 2.72 5.51
N ILE A 130 -9.49 3.33 6.43
CA ILE A 130 -10.96 3.38 6.36
C ILE A 130 -11.42 4.21 5.15
N ASN A 131 -10.76 5.34 4.89
CA ASN A 131 -11.05 6.16 3.71
C ASN A 131 -10.75 5.43 2.38
N ASN A 132 -9.72 4.59 2.34
CA ASN A 132 -9.44 3.77 1.17
C ASN A 132 -10.52 2.70 0.98
N GLU A 133 -10.97 2.07 2.06
CA GLU A 133 -12.07 1.10 2.01
C GLU A 133 -13.36 1.74 1.51
N ARG A 134 -13.72 2.92 2.07
CA ARG A 134 -14.83 3.73 1.58
C ARG A 134 -14.70 4.06 0.08
N LEU A 135 -13.51 4.42 -0.37
CA LEU A 135 -13.24 4.74 -1.77
C LEU A 135 -13.46 3.53 -2.68
N TYR A 136 -13.05 2.33 -2.26
CA TYR A 136 -13.23 1.11 -3.02
C TYR A 136 -14.73 0.77 -3.17
N LEU A 137 -15.48 0.87 -2.10
CA LEU A 137 -16.94 0.70 -2.14
C LEU A 137 -17.61 1.75 -3.02
N SER A 138 -17.26 3.03 -2.83
CA SER A 138 -17.82 4.13 -3.63
C SER A 138 -17.56 3.95 -5.13
N ALA A 139 -16.37 3.49 -5.51
CA ALA A 139 -16.03 3.23 -6.90
C ALA A 139 -16.86 2.06 -7.49
N PHE A 140 -17.10 1.02 -6.70
CA PHE A 140 -17.92 -0.12 -7.11
C PHE A 140 -19.39 0.27 -7.26
N PHE A 141 -19.98 0.95 -6.27
CA PHE A 141 -21.38 1.37 -6.33
C PHE A 141 -21.62 2.48 -7.38
N SER A 142 -20.64 3.35 -7.63
CA SER A 142 -20.70 4.30 -8.76
C SER A 142 -20.74 3.57 -10.10
N TRP A 143 -20.00 2.46 -10.23
CA TRP A 143 -20.11 1.62 -11.41
C TRP A 143 -21.49 0.95 -11.50
N MET A 144 -22.03 0.41 -10.42
CA MET A 144 -23.39 -0.17 -10.40
C MET A 144 -24.45 0.84 -10.84
N ARG A 145 -24.34 2.09 -10.36
CA ARG A 145 -25.24 3.18 -10.78
C ARG A 145 -25.10 3.46 -12.28
N LYS A 146 -23.87 3.60 -12.77
CA LYS A 146 -23.62 3.87 -14.20
C LYS A 146 -24.15 2.77 -15.11
N ASP A 147 -24.04 1.53 -14.69
CA ASP A 147 -24.47 0.34 -15.45
C ASP A 147 -25.92 -0.07 -15.13
N LYS A 148 -26.68 0.79 -14.44
CA LYS A 148 -28.12 0.65 -14.15
C LYS A 148 -28.49 -0.57 -13.29
N PHE A 149 -27.57 -1.10 -12.50
CA PHE A 149 -27.90 -2.12 -11.48
C PHE A 149 -28.63 -1.51 -10.29
N ARG A 150 -28.46 -0.19 -10.07
CA ARG A 150 -29.17 0.60 -9.05
C ARG A 150 -29.19 2.09 -9.43
N VAL A 151 -30.02 2.87 -8.76
CA VAL A 151 -30.23 4.30 -9.09
C VAL A 151 -29.29 5.24 -8.32
N ASP A 152 -28.73 4.81 -7.20
CA ASP A 152 -27.93 5.60 -6.27
C ASP A 152 -26.56 4.96 -5.93
N ASN A 153 -25.77 5.67 -5.16
CA ASN A 153 -24.56 5.14 -4.54
C ASN A 153 -24.63 5.35 -3.03
N PRO A 154 -24.85 4.31 -2.22
CA PRO A 154 -25.06 4.41 -0.77
C PRO A 154 -23.82 4.89 -0.01
N VAL A 155 -22.69 5.08 -0.68
CA VAL A 155 -21.46 5.56 -0.06
C VAL A 155 -21.29 7.08 -0.21
N GLU A 156 -22.09 7.74 -1.07
CA GLU A 156 -21.93 9.18 -1.35
C GLU A 156 -22.20 10.04 -0.12
N SER A 157 -23.22 9.72 0.65
CA SER A 157 -23.60 10.41 1.89
C SER A 157 -22.67 10.11 3.07
N VAL A 158 -21.89 9.00 3.02
CA VAL A 158 -20.97 8.64 4.10
C VAL A 158 -19.73 9.52 4.07
N GLU A 159 -19.56 10.34 5.11
CA GLU A 159 -18.47 11.30 5.19
C GLU A 159 -17.08 10.65 5.23
N LYS A 160 -16.12 11.32 4.60
CA LYS A 160 -14.72 10.98 4.68
C LYS A 160 -14.15 11.35 6.05
N ARG A 161 -13.46 10.42 6.70
CA ARG A 161 -12.83 10.67 8.01
C ARG A 161 -11.66 11.66 7.87
N LYS A 162 -11.57 12.59 8.80
CA LYS A 162 -10.46 13.55 8.89
C LYS A 162 -9.14 12.81 9.10
N THR A 163 -8.12 13.18 8.33
CA THR A 163 -6.77 12.61 8.44
C THR A 163 -5.78 13.71 8.71
N ALA A 164 -4.97 13.57 9.76
CA ALA A 164 -3.88 14.51 10.02
C ALA A 164 -2.77 14.34 8.97
N LYS A 165 -2.27 15.44 8.43
CA LYS A 165 -1.06 15.43 7.59
C LYS A 165 0.15 15.23 8.51
N LYS A 166 0.81 14.09 8.34
CA LYS A 166 2.06 13.81 9.06
C LYS A 166 3.23 14.47 8.33
N PRO A 167 4.24 14.98 9.06
CA PRO A 167 5.50 15.41 8.44
C PRO A 167 6.09 14.30 7.57
N ILE A 168 6.87 14.70 6.57
CA ILE A 168 7.53 13.73 5.71
C ILE A 168 8.55 12.95 6.53
N ASP A 169 8.43 11.63 6.50
CA ASP A 169 9.41 10.72 7.07
C ASP A 169 10.52 10.47 6.04
N TYR A 170 11.72 11.02 6.28
CA TYR A 170 12.91 10.85 5.45
C TYR A 170 14.13 10.56 6.32
N PHE A 171 15.22 10.09 5.73
CA PHE A 171 16.45 9.81 6.46
C PHE A 171 17.30 11.06 6.63
N ARG A 172 17.83 11.25 7.83
CA ARG A 172 18.88 12.22 8.09
C ARG A 172 20.22 11.68 7.57
N GLN A 173 21.23 12.56 7.46
CA GLN A 173 22.55 12.20 6.94
C GLN A 173 23.23 11.11 7.78
N ASP A 174 23.17 11.21 9.11
CA ASP A 174 23.73 10.22 10.04
C ASP A 174 23.03 8.84 9.91
N GLU A 175 21.72 8.84 9.73
CA GLU A 175 20.95 7.60 9.51
C GLU A 175 21.32 6.95 8.18
N MET A 176 21.50 7.75 7.11
CA MET A 176 21.95 7.23 5.81
C MET A 176 23.37 6.69 5.87
N ALA A 177 24.31 7.34 6.59
CA ALA A 177 25.65 6.83 6.80
C ALA A 177 25.62 5.46 7.48
N LYS A 178 24.90 5.33 8.60
CA LYS A 178 24.74 4.05 9.31
C LYS A 178 24.16 2.94 8.43
N LEU A 179 23.18 3.27 7.57
CA LEU A 179 22.61 2.27 6.62
C LEU A 179 23.64 1.83 5.59
N LYS A 180 24.45 2.74 5.07
CA LYS A 180 25.51 2.46 4.12
C LYS A 180 26.60 1.57 4.74
N ASP A 181 27.01 1.86 5.95
CA ASP A 181 28.06 1.13 6.69
C ASP A 181 27.58 -0.26 7.14
N ALA A 182 26.29 -0.43 7.33
CA ALA A 182 25.68 -1.72 7.70
C ALA A 182 25.50 -2.70 6.53
N CYS A 183 25.86 -2.31 5.31
CA CYS A 183 25.81 -3.22 4.16
C CYS A 183 26.93 -4.26 4.26
N THR A 184 26.57 -5.53 4.26
CA THR A 184 27.51 -6.65 4.41
C THR A 184 27.94 -7.25 3.07
N THR A 185 27.28 -6.89 1.96
CA THR A 185 27.59 -7.35 0.62
C THR A 185 27.56 -6.20 -0.39
N GLU A 186 28.34 -6.34 -1.49
CA GLU A 186 28.33 -5.35 -2.58
C GLU A 186 26.93 -5.17 -3.16
N ARG A 187 26.13 -6.23 -3.24
CA ARG A 187 24.75 -6.15 -3.69
C ARG A 187 23.88 -5.26 -2.78
N GLU A 188 24.01 -5.38 -1.46
CA GLU A 188 23.26 -4.54 -0.52
C GLU A 188 23.65 -3.08 -0.64
N ARG A 189 24.95 -2.81 -0.76
CA ARG A 189 25.44 -1.46 -0.96
C ARG A 189 24.92 -0.88 -2.27
N ALA A 190 25.01 -1.61 -3.36
CA ALA A 190 24.47 -1.19 -4.65
C ALA A 190 22.96 -0.93 -4.61
N ILE A 191 22.17 -1.77 -3.92
CA ILE A 191 20.72 -1.57 -3.76
C ILE A 191 20.43 -0.24 -3.06
N ILE A 192 21.13 0.07 -1.95
CA ILE A 192 20.93 1.34 -1.23
C ILE A 192 21.29 2.52 -2.10
N GLU A 193 22.46 2.47 -2.77
CA GLU A 193 22.94 3.61 -3.57
C GLU A 193 22.06 3.86 -4.79
N VAL A 194 21.62 2.80 -5.50
CA VAL A 194 20.71 2.94 -6.63
C VAL A 194 19.34 3.50 -6.19
N LEU A 195 18.76 2.98 -5.12
CA LEU A 195 17.48 3.50 -4.63
C LEU A 195 17.58 4.94 -4.13
N ARG A 196 18.67 5.31 -3.47
CA ARG A 196 18.94 6.67 -2.97
C ARG A 196 19.14 7.65 -4.10
N SER A 197 19.95 7.31 -5.09
CA SER A 197 20.33 8.18 -6.19
C SER A 197 19.16 8.39 -7.15
N THR A 198 18.53 7.32 -7.59
CA THR A 198 17.49 7.37 -8.62
C THR A 198 16.12 7.77 -8.08
N GLY A 199 15.85 7.53 -6.82
CA GLY A 199 14.50 7.66 -6.26
C GLY A 199 13.45 6.78 -6.95
N ALA A 200 13.87 5.75 -7.72
CA ALA A 200 12.96 4.85 -8.41
C ALA A 200 12.02 4.11 -7.45
N ARG A 201 10.85 3.74 -7.94
CA ARG A 201 9.96 2.84 -7.20
C ARG A 201 10.56 1.44 -7.18
N VAL A 202 10.35 0.73 -6.09
CA VAL A 202 10.92 -0.63 -5.95
C VAL A 202 10.48 -1.59 -7.06
N GLY A 203 9.28 -1.42 -7.62
CA GLY A 203 8.80 -2.21 -8.74
C GLY A 203 9.47 -1.84 -10.07
N GLU A 204 9.93 -0.61 -10.22
CA GLU A 204 10.66 -0.16 -11.40
C GLU A 204 12.07 -0.77 -11.45
N ILE A 205 12.73 -0.94 -10.30
CA ILE A 205 14.07 -1.55 -10.21
C ILE A 205 14.07 -3.02 -10.64
N GLU A 206 12.98 -3.74 -10.43
CA GLU A 206 12.87 -5.18 -10.73
C GLU A 206 13.11 -5.51 -12.21
N GLY A 207 12.70 -4.59 -13.11
CA GLY A 207 12.80 -4.78 -14.57
C GLY A 207 14.04 -4.19 -15.23
N ILE A 208 14.91 -3.52 -14.49
CA ILE A 208 16.09 -2.88 -15.07
C ILE A 208 17.13 -3.95 -15.43
N THR A 209 17.67 -3.86 -16.65
CA THR A 209 18.76 -4.70 -17.15
C THR A 209 20.08 -3.93 -17.22
N ARG A 210 21.20 -4.65 -17.36
CA ARG A 210 22.55 -4.05 -17.36
C ARG A 210 22.77 -3.13 -18.57
N ASP A 211 22.20 -3.48 -19.71
CA ASP A 211 22.28 -2.75 -20.98
C ASP A 211 21.45 -1.46 -21.00
N MET A 212 20.47 -1.32 -20.09
CA MET A 212 19.71 -0.08 -19.94
C MET A 212 20.52 1.05 -19.27
N VAL A 213 21.68 0.75 -18.68
CA VAL A 213 22.48 1.72 -17.96
C VAL A 213 23.48 2.39 -18.92
N ASP A 214 23.34 3.68 -19.12
CA ASP A 214 24.42 4.49 -19.71
C ASP A 214 25.51 4.71 -18.64
N TRP A 215 26.64 4.05 -18.80
CA TRP A 215 27.73 4.11 -17.83
C TRP A 215 28.52 5.42 -17.86
N GLN A 216 28.37 6.23 -18.91
CA GLN A 216 29.03 7.54 -19.01
C GLN A 216 28.23 8.59 -18.24
N THR A 217 26.92 8.67 -18.47
CA THR A 217 26.04 9.69 -17.86
C THR A 217 25.41 9.20 -16.56
N GLY A 218 25.18 7.92 -16.41
CA GLY A 218 24.41 7.32 -15.31
C GLY A 218 22.91 7.26 -15.58
N ASP A 219 22.50 7.53 -16.82
CA ASP A 219 21.10 7.55 -17.21
C ASP A 219 20.54 6.13 -17.37
N ILE A 220 19.30 5.96 -16.95
CA ILE A 220 18.55 4.72 -17.18
C ILE A 220 17.14 5.12 -17.61
N MET A 221 16.76 4.77 -18.83
CA MET A 221 15.38 4.95 -19.27
C MET A 221 14.51 3.82 -18.77
N ILE A 222 13.47 4.15 -18.00
CA ILE A 222 12.55 3.17 -17.46
C ILE A 222 11.11 3.47 -17.86
N GLN A 223 10.31 2.41 -17.97
CA GLN A 223 8.85 2.53 -18.07
C GLN A 223 8.27 2.63 -16.67
N GLY A 224 7.44 3.64 -16.44
CA GLY A 224 6.79 3.85 -15.14
C GLY A 224 5.90 2.65 -14.75
N GLU A 225 5.79 2.39 -13.46
CA GLU A 225 5.05 1.23 -12.90
C GLU A 225 3.56 1.17 -13.37
N LYS A 226 2.98 2.30 -13.79
CA LYS A 226 1.63 2.37 -14.36
C LYS A 226 1.57 2.15 -15.87
N GLY A 227 2.73 1.95 -16.53
CA GLY A 227 2.81 1.56 -17.92
C GLY A 227 2.67 2.68 -18.96
N ASP A 228 2.36 3.90 -18.52
CA ASP A 228 1.87 4.94 -19.42
C ASP A 228 2.94 5.94 -19.89
N ARG A 229 4.10 5.97 -19.26
CA ARG A 229 5.15 6.95 -19.58
C ARG A 229 6.54 6.37 -19.34
N TYR A 230 7.44 6.66 -20.26
CA TYR A 230 8.87 6.49 -20.07
C TYR A 230 9.43 7.71 -19.32
N ARG A 231 10.42 7.48 -18.48
CA ARG A 231 11.21 8.54 -17.85
C ARG A 231 12.63 8.09 -17.62
N THR A 232 13.53 9.03 -17.59
CA THR A 232 14.92 8.78 -17.20
C THR A 232 15.06 8.88 -15.69
N ILE A 233 15.82 7.98 -15.11
CA ILE A 233 16.31 8.04 -13.72
C ILE A 233 17.85 8.12 -13.78
N TYR A 234 18.46 8.68 -12.74
CA TYR A 234 19.86 9.08 -12.79
C TYR A 234 20.63 8.44 -11.66
N LEU A 235 21.72 7.75 -12.00
CA LEU A 235 22.72 7.24 -11.07
C LEU A 235 23.76 8.33 -10.83
N ASP A 236 23.96 8.78 -9.61
CA ASP A 236 25.09 9.61 -9.25
C ASP A 236 26.42 8.80 -9.23
N THR A 237 27.52 9.46 -9.03
CA THR A 237 28.86 8.85 -9.07
C THR A 237 29.00 7.69 -8.09
N ASP A 238 28.50 7.85 -6.85
CA ASP A 238 28.52 6.78 -5.85
C ASP A 238 27.72 5.57 -6.31
N ALA A 239 26.48 5.81 -6.79
CA ALA A 239 25.61 4.73 -7.24
C ALA A 239 26.22 3.96 -8.43
N ARG A 240 26.82 4.65 -9.40
CA ARG A 240 27.53 4.01 -10.50
C ARG A 240 28.71 3.17 -10.01
N TYR A 241 29.52 3.71 -9.10
CA TYR A 241 30.67 3.01 -8.54
C TYR A 241 30.28 1.72 -7.83
N TYR A 242 29.35 1.80 -6.86
CA TYR A 242 28.94 0.62 -6.09
C TYR A 242 28.13 -0.38 -6.92
N LEU A 243 27.37 0.09 -7.90
CA LEU A 243 26.67 -0.78 -8.83
C LEU A 243 27.66 -1.56 -9.70
N LYS A 244 28.67 -0.90 -10.26
CA LYS A 244 29.72 -1.56 -11.04
C LYS A 244 30.47 -2.58 -10.19
N LYS A 245 30.88 -2.19 -8.98
CA LYS A 245 31.55 -3.07 -8.02
C LYS A 245 30.72 -4.34 -7.73
N TYR A 246 29.40 -4.20 -7.55
CA TYR A 246 28.53 -5.36 -7.41
C TYR A 246 28.48 -6.21 -8.68
N LEU A 247 28.36 -5.61 -9.86
CA LEU A 247 28.29 -6.33 -11.12
C LEU A 247 29.59 -7.11 -11.40
N ASP A 248 30.75 -6.57 -11.02
CA ASP A 248 32.05 -7.22 -11.14
C ASP A 248 32.18 -8.47 -10.23
N THR A 249 31.42 -8.55 -9.14
CA THR A 249 31.37 -9.76 -8.30
C THR A 249 30.47 -10.86 -8.86
N ARG A 250 29.74 -10.60 -9.94
CA ARG A 250 28.78 -11.56 -10.51
C ARG A 250 29.42 -12.43 -11.56
N SER A 251 29.23 -13.73 -11.44
CA SER A 251 29.64 -14.74 -12.40
C SER A 251 28.49 -15.25 -13.29
N ASP A 252 27.26 -14.82 -13.05
CA ASP A 252 26.09 -15.23 -13.83
C ASP A 252 25.91 -14.42 -15.12
N ARG A 253 25.15 -14.98 -16.09
CA ARG A 253 24.83 -14.35 -17.38
C ARG A 253 23.47 -13.64 -17.41
N SER A 254 22.81 -13.49 -16.26
CA SER A 254 21.48 -12.85 -16.18
C SER A 254 21.56 -11.40 -16.65
N PRO A 255 20.65 -10.93 -17.50
CA PRO A 255 20.66 -9.55 -17.99
C PRO A 255 20.24 -8.55 -16.90
N PHE A 256 19.51 -9.00 -15.88
CA PHE A 256 18.95 -8.12 -14.86
C PHE A 256 20.01 -7.43 -14.00
N LEU A 257 19.74 -6.16 -13.65
CA LEU A 257 20.65 -5.35 -12.85
C LEU A 257 20.87 -5.97 -11.46
N PHE A 258 19.79 -6.38 -10.80
CA PHE A 258 19.84 -7.10 -9.53
C PHE A 258 19.24 -8.49 -9.67
N VAL A 259 19.92 -9.49 -9.13
CA VAL A 259 19.50 -10.90 -9.20
C VAL A 259 19.31 -11.53 -7.84
N SER A 260 18.50 -12.58 -7.79
CA SER A 260 18.37 -13.46 -6.64
C SER A 260 19.65 -14.30 -6.48
N ASN A 261 20.09 -14.53 -5.24
CA ASN A 261 21.19 -15.45 -4.95
C ASN A 261 20.76 -16.92 -4.98
N ARG A 262 19.48 -17.21 -5.22
CA ARG A 262 18.93 -18.56 -5.25
C ARG A 262 18.48 -18.93 -6.65
N GLY A 263 18.75 -20.16 -7.04
CA GLY A 263 18.33 -20.71 -8.34
C GLY A 263 19.02 -20.05 -9.55
N SER A 264 18.28 -19.82 -10.60
CA SER A 264 18.75 -19.39 -11.92
C SER A 264 19.13 -17.90 -12.04
N HIS A 265 19.44 -17.22 -10.95
CA HIS A 265 19.77 -15.79 -10.95
C HIS A 265 18.73 -14.90 -11.66
N ASN A 266 17.46 -15.19 -11.43
CA ASN A 266 16.35 -14.37 -11.95
C ASN A 266 16.35 -12.97 -11.31
N ALA A 267 15.63 -12.04 -11.94
CA ALA A 267 15.44 -10.68 -11.42
C ALA A 267 15.09 -10.67 -9.93
N LEU A 268 15.78 -9.84 -9.16
CA LEU A 268 15.49 -9.67 -7.74
C LEU A 268 14.14 -8.97 -7.58
N LYS A 269 13.15 -9.72 -7.11
CA LYS A 269 11.80 -9.24 -6.89
C LYS A 269 11.74 -8.14 -5.82
N LYS A 270 10.74 -7.27 -5.90
CA LYS A 270 10.46 -6.22 -4.88
C LYS A 270 10.44 -6.73 -3.44
N THR A 271 10.04 -7.97 -3.22
CA THR A 271 10.10 -8.63 -1.90
C THR A 271 11.53 -8.87 -1.45
N GLY A 272 12.42 -9.28 -2.35
CA GLY A 272 13.84 -9.48 -2.07
C GLY A 272 14.56 -8.17 -1.73
N ILE A 273 14.27 -7.09 -2.48
CA ILE A 273 14.82 -5.76 -2.18
C ILE A 273 14.35 -5.29 -0.79
N ARG A 274 13.05 -5.45 -0.46
CA ARG A 274 12.53 -5.09 0.88
C ARG A 274 13.16 -5.92 1.99
N SER A 275 13.42 -7.21 1.75
CA SER A 275 14.09 -8.09 2.72
C SER A 275 15.55 -7.68 2.94
N ALA A 276 16.28 -7.29 1.88
CA ALA A 276 17.62 -6.74 2.01
C ALA A 276 17.63 -5.47 2.88
N LEU A 277 16.76 -4.51 2.57
CA LEU A 277 16.64 -3.28 3.37
C LEU A 277 16.27 -3.54 4.83
N LYS A 278 15.39 -4.52 5.10
CA LYS A 278 15.04 -4.90 6.46
C LYS A 278 16.24 -5.49 7.23
N ARG A 279 17.09 -6.28 6.56
CA ARG A 279 18.32 -6.82 7.14
C ARG A 279 19.33 -5.73 7.44
N ILE A 280 19.59 -4.84 6.49
CA ILE A 280 20.47 -3.67 6.67
C ILE A 280 19.99 -2.80 7.83
N ALA A 281 18.69 -2.52 7.91
CA ALA A 281 18.10 -1.77 9.01
C ALA A 281 18.37 -2.40 10.39
N LYS A 282 18.28 -3.73 10.46
CA LYS A 282 18.56 -4.47 11.70
C LYS A 282 20.02 -4.34 12.13
N ILE A 283 20.95 -4.43 11.18
CA ILE A 283 22.40 -4.34 11.45
C ILE A 283 22.80 -2.89 11.80
N SER A 284 22.25 -1.90 11.10
CA SER A 284 22.58 -0.49 11.29
C SER A 284 22.19 0.10 12.64
N GLY A 285 21.27 -0.56 13.36
CA GLY A 285 20.73 -0.05 14.62
C GLY A 285 19.91 1.25 14.51
N VAL A 286 19.54 1.68 13.28
CA VAL A 286 18.67 2.86 13.11
C VAL A 286 17.30 2.59 13.71
N LYS A 287 16.81 3.54 14.52
CA LYS A 287 15.49 3.39 15.18
C LYS A 287 14.31 3.61 14.24
N CYS A 288 14.55 4.27 13.11
CA CYS A 288 13.48 4.58 12.15
C CYS A 288 13.20 3.39 11.22
N ARG A 289 11.98 3.36 10.69
CA ARG A 289 11.58 2.34 9.73
C ARG A 289 12.28 2.54 8.38
N VAL A 290 12.91 1.47 7.85
CA VAL A 290 13.62 1.47 6.55
C VAL A 290 12.79 0.76 5.49
N TYR A 291 12.51 1.47 4.39
CA TYR A 291 11.75 0.94 3.25
C TYR A 291 12.04 1.75 1.97
N PRO A 292 11.89 1.17 0.77
CA PRO A 292 12.31 1.83 -0.49
C PRO A 292 11.72 3.24 -0.68
N HIS A 293 10.44 3.41 -0.38
CA HIS A 293 9.78 4.71 -0.57
C HIS A 293 10.31 5.81 0.37
N LYS A 294 10.92 5.45 1.52
CA LYS A 294 11.59 6.42 2.38
C LYS A 294 12.89 6.93 1.74
N LEU A 295 13.68 6.07 1.06
CA LEU A 295 14.85 6.49 0.29
C LEU A 295 14.47 7.50 -0.80
N ARG A 296 13.40 7.22 -1.54
CA ARG A 296 12.85 8.15 -2.53
C ARG A 296 12.39 9.49 -1.92
N LYS A 297 11.73 9.45 -0.76
CA LYS A 297 11.36 10.67 -0.01
C LYS A 297 12.59 11.44 0.43
N THR A 298 13.66 10.74 0.82
CA THR A 298 14.94 11.35 1.20
C THR A 298 15.56 12.09 0.03
N LEU A 299 15.57 11.51 -1.18
CA LEU A 299 16.03 12.22 -2.37
C LEU A 299 15.23 13.52 -2.59
N GLY A 300 13.90 13.44 -2.60
CA GLY A 300 13.06 14.63 -2.79
C GLY A 300 13.26 15.70 -1.72
N MET A 301 13.45 15.29 -0.44
CA MET A 301 13.74 16.23 0.64
C MET A 301 15.13 16.84 0.52
N ASN A 302 16.14 16.08 0.09
CA ASN A 302 17.49 16.59 -0.15
C ASN A 302 17.51 17.63 -1.29
N LEU A 303 16.80 17.36 -2.38
CA LEU A 303 16.65 18.33 -3.47
C LEU A 303 15.96 19.60 -2.99
N LYS A 304 14.84 19.46 -2.26
CA LYS A 304 14.14 20.61 -1.68
C LYS A 304 15.03 21.43 -0.73
N ASN A 305 15.75 20.77 0.17
CA ASN A 305 16.62 21.45 1.12
C ASN A 305 17.78 22.19 0.44
N LYS A 306 18.15 21.78 -0.78
CA LYS A 306 19.08 22.48 -1.66
C LYS A 306 18.45 23.62 -2.46
N GLY A 307 17.15 23.87 -2.33
CA GLY A 307 16.45 24.94 -3.04
C GLY A 307 16.01 24.62 -4.46
N VAL A 308 16.01 23.33 -4.83
CA VAL A 308 15.55 22.91 -6.18
C VAL A 308 14.06 23.17 -6.32
N ASP A 309 13.64 23.68 -7.46
CA ASP A 309 12.23 23.94 -7.78
C ASP A 309 11.35 22.70 -7.66
N ILE A 310 10.11 22.87 -7.18
CA ILE A 310 9.17 21.78 -6.95
C ILE A 310 8.80 21.05 -8.25
N GLY A 311 8.72 21.76 -9.37
CA GLY A 311 8.46 21.17 -10.68
C GLY A 311 9.57 20.23 -11.10
N ILE A 312 10.84 20.63 -10.90
CA ILE A 312 12.02 19.79 -11.17
C ILE A 312 12.03 18.56 -10.24
N ILE A 313 11.72 18.74 -8.96
CA ILE A 313 11.61 17.61 -8.01
C ILE A 313 10.51 16.63 -8.45
N GLN A 314 9.39 17.14 -8.95
CA GLN A 314 8.31 16.33 -9.50
C GLN A 314 8.78 15.50 -10.69
N GLU A 315 9.51 16.10 -11.60
CA GLU A 315 10.04 15.47 -12.81
C GLU A 315 11.06 14.37 -12.44
N VAL A 316 12.05 14.68 -11.63
CA VAL A 316 13.06 13.73 -11.12
C VAL A 316 12.40 12.53 -10.45
N LEU A 317 11.41 12.76 -9.60
CA LEU A 317 10.68 11.70 -8.93
C LEU A 317 9.65 11.00 -9.84
N GLY A 318 9.25 11.59 -10.97
CA GLY A 318 8.23 11.06 -11.86
C GLY A 318 6.86 10.94 -11.17
N HIS A 319 6.40 12.02 -10.54
CA HIS A 319 5.05 12.11 -10.00
C HIS A 319 4.08 12.54 -11.11
N SER A 320 3.14 11.67 -11.47
CA SER A 320 2.11 11.98 -12.48
C SER A 320 1.11 13.06 -12.04
N ASN A 321 0.96 13.28 -10.74
CA ASN A 321 0.07 14.29 -10.18
C ASN A 321 0.88 15.34 -9.41
N PRO A 322 0.90 16.62 -9.86
CA PRO A 322 1.57 17.72 -9.17
C PRO A 322 1.13 17.92 -7.72
N ALA A 323 -0.13 17.66 -7.42
CA ALA A 323 -0.67 17.78 -6.07
C ALA A 323 0.05 16.86 -5.06
N VAL A 324 0.59 15.72 -5.51
CA VAL A 324 1.39 14.83 -4.65
C VAL A 324 2.69 15.50 -4.23
N THR A 325 3.40 16.12 -5.18
CA THR A 325 4.67 16.83 -4.90
C THR A 325 4.40 18.06 -4.03
N ALA A 326 3.42 18.87 -4.39
CA ALA A 326 3.03 20.04 -3.60
C ALA A 326 2.59 19.68 -2.18
N ALA A 327 1.78 18.62 -2.01
CA ALA A 327 1.33 18.19 -0.68
C ALA A 327 2.48 17.76 0.24
N TYR A 328 3.55 17.24 -0.33
CA TYR A 328 4.72 16.76 0.43
C TYR A 328 5.83 17.78 0.52
N TYR A 329 6.17 18.48 -0.56
CA TYR A 329 7.38 19.29 -0.63
C TYR A 329 7.14 20.81 -0.61
N ALA A 330 5.90 21.29 -0.70
CA ALA A 330 5.60 22.74 -0.60
C ALA A 330 5.75 23.29 0.84
N GLN A 331 5.62 22.44 1.86
CA GLN A 331 5.76 22.88 3.25
C GLN A 331 7.24 23.00 3.64
N SER A 332 7.61 24.10 4.28
CA SER A 332 8.95 24.26 4.83
C SER A 332 9.23 23.27 5.94
N THR A 333 10.44 22.69 5.97
CA THR A 333 10.88 21.86 7.09
C THR A 333 11.30 22.72 8.29
N PRO A 334 11.24 22.21 9.52
CA PRO A 334 11.79 22.91 10.68
C PRO A 334 13.24 23.37 10.47
N ASP A 335 14.06 22.54 9.82
CA ASP A 335 15.46 22.88 9.55
C ASP A 335 15.59 24.00 8.51
N THR A 336 14.75 24.02 7.48
CA THR A 336 14.69 25.13 6.52
C THR A 336 14.24 26.42 7.19
N LEU A 337 13.21 26.36 8.03
CA LEU A 337 12.72 27.52 8.77
C LEU A 337 13.77 28.05 9.74
N ARG A 338 14.49 27.17 10.44
CA ARG A 338 15.58 27.54 11.35
C ARG A 338 16.71 28.24 10.58
N ARG A 339 17.18 27.67 9.49
CA ARG A 339 18.22 28.26 8.64
C ARG A 339 17.82 29.64 8.10
N ILE A 340 16.59 29.77 7.57
CA ILE A 340 16.08 31.05 7.10
C ILE A 340 16.04 32.07 8.23
N ARG A 341 15.57 31.67 9.41
CA ARG A 341 15.54 32.55 10.57
C ARG A 341 16.93 32.98 11.00
N GLU A 342 17.91 32.07 11.05
CA GLU A 342 19.31 32.38 11.36
C GLU A 342 19.95 33.30 10.31
N THR A 343 19.57 33.17 9.04
CA THR A 343 20.14 33.97 7.94
C THR A 343 19.53 35.36 7.82
N TYR A 344 18.21 35.49 8.09
CA TYR A 344 17.48 36.74 7.75
C TYR A 344 16.79 37.43 8.95
N ALA A 345 16.81 36.84 10.14
CA ALA A 345 16.19 37.42 11.34
C ALA A 345 17.22 37.91 12.39
N ALA A 346 18.50 37.97 12.00
CA ALA A 346 19.57 38.53 12.82
C ALA A 346 19.81 40.02 12.48
#